data_a8d909a612a82d8c21fa2d321a0d55ba
#
_entry.id   a8d909a612a82d8c21fa2d321a0d55ba
#
_cell.length_a   1.000
_cell.length_b   1.000
_cell.length_c   1.000
_cell.angle_alpha   90.00
_cell.angle_beta   90.00
_cell.angle_gamma   90.00
#
_symmetry.space_group_name_H-M   'P 1'
#
loop_
_entity.id
_entity.type
_entity.pdbx_description
1 polymer ?
#
loop_
_entity_poly.entity_id
_entity_poly.type
_entity_poly.pdbx_seq_one_letter_code
_entity_poly.pdbx_strand_id
1 'polypeptide(L)'
;IGDGKTLDKLEITKVKADEAETIEVDHLFVNYGFKSSVGNLKNWGLDLNRHKIIVNSKQESSQAGIYAIGDCCYYDGKIDLIATGLGEAPTAVNNAINYIDPEQKVQPKHSTSL
;
A
#
# COMPACT_ATOMS: atom_id res chain seq x y z
N ILE A 1 16.58 25.48 10.35
CA ILE A 1 16.88 26.64 11.22
C ILE A 1 16.07 27.82 10.70
N GLY A 2 15.38 28.51 11.57
CA GLY A 2 14.54 29.66 11.26
C GLY A 2 13.98 30.27 12.54
N ASP A 3 13.18 31.32 12.43
CA ASP A 3 12.58 32.07 13.54
C ASP A 3 11.23 31.50 14.02
N GLY A 4 10.83 30.34 13.53
CA GLY A 4 9.52 29.70 13.77
C GLY A 4 8.40 30.18 12.85
N LYS A 5 8.67 31.14 11.93
CA LYS A 5 7.75 31.65 10.90
C LYS A 5 8.32 31.49 9.50
N THR A 6 9.62 31.68 9.36
CA THR A 6 10.36 31.57 8.11
C THR A 6 11.46 30.52 8.23
N LEU A 7 11.80 29.90 7.13
CA LEU A 7 12.91 28.99 7.00
C LEU A 7 14.07 29.74 6.36
N ASP A 8 15.21 29.83 7.05
CA ASP A 8 16.37 30.55 6.55
C ASP A 8 17.49 29.60 6.09
N LYS A 9 17.64 28.47 6.78
CA LYS A 9 18.75 27.54 6.55
C LYS A 9 18.31 26.09 6.75
N LEU A 10 18.95 25.20 6.01
CA LEU A 10 18.84 23.76 6.16
C LEU A 10 20.21 23.19 6.53
N GLU A 11 20.26 22.41 7.60
CA GLU A 11 21.43 21.64 8.00
C GLU A 11 21.30 20.21 7.47
N ILE A 12 22.28 19.76 6.69
CA ILE A 12 22.31 18.44 6.06
C ILE A 12 23.50 17.67 6.58
N THR A 13 23.24 16.49 7.15
CA THR A 13 24.29 15.57 7.59
C THR A 13 24.21 14.30 6.76
N LYS A 14 25.33 13.88 6.16
CA LYS A 14 25.42 12.57 5.51
C LYS A 14 25.30 11.47 6.56
N VAL A 15 24.60 10.39 6.23
CA VAL A 15 24.48 9.23 7.12
C VAL A 15 25.89 8.73 7.49
N LYS A 16 26.18 8.67 8.78
CA LYS A 16 27.48 8.28 9.36
C LYS A 16 28.61 9.32 9.17
N ALA A 17 28.31 10.56 8.90
CA ALA A 17 29.26 11.65 8.96
C ALA A 17 29.05 12.49 10.22
N ASP A 18 30.11 13.03 10.77
CA ASP A 18 30.06 13.90 11.95
C ASP A 18 29.94 15.39 11.55
N GLU A 19 30.14 15.71 10.28
CA GLU A 19 30.09 17.07 9.77
C GLU A 19 28.77 17.35 9.08
N ALA A 20 28.14 18.47 9.45
CA ALA A 20 26.93 18.97 8.82
C ALA A 20 27.27 20.10 7.86
N GLU A 21 26.64 20.11 6.71
CA GLU A 21 26.65 21.19 5.74
C GLU A 21 25.41 22.07 5.94
N THR A 22 25.58 23.38 5.99
CA THR A 22 24.46 24.32 6.09
C THR A 22 24.28 25.04 4.77
N ILE A 23 23.05 25.03 4.24
CA ILE A 23 22.66 25.74 3.02
C ILE A 23 21.55 26.75 3.34
N GLU A 24 21.59 27.91 2.69
CA GLU A 24 20.53 28.90 2.77
C GLU A 24 19.36 28.49 1.87
N VAL A 25 18.13 28.55 2.41
CA VAL A 25 16.92 28.11 1.70
C VAL A 25 15.73 28.94 2.17
N ASP A 26 14.85 29.32 1.26
CA ASP A 26 13.56 29.95 1.56
C ASP A 26 12.42 28.95 1.70
N HIS A 27 12.52 27.83 0.96
CA HIS A 27 11.49 26.78 0.94
C HIS A 27 12.11 25.39 0.93
N LEU A 28 11.46 24.44 1.60
CA LEU A 28 11.86 23.05 1.64
C LEU A 28 10.70 22.14 1.22
N PHE A 29 10.92 21.34 0.18
CA PHE A 29 10.00 20.26 -0.22
C PHE A 29 10.60 18.91 0.18
N VAL A 30 9.89 18.17 1.04
CA VAL A 30 10.34 16.87 1.54
C VAL A 30 9.60 15.74 0.84
N ASN A 31 10.32 14.98 0.00
CA ASN A 31 9.78 13.87 -0.78
C ASN A 31 10.56 12.57 -0.52
N TYR A 32 10.65 12.14 0.74
CA TYR A 32 11.39 10.92 1.14
C TYR A 32 10.65 9.61 0.85
N GLY A 33 9.55 9.67 0.10
CA GLY A 33 8.71 8.52 -0.21
C GLY A 33 7.63 8.28 0.87
N PHE A 34 7.07 7.07 0.83
CA PHE A 34 5.97 6.69 1.72
C PHE A 34 6.41 5.62 2.71
N LYS A 35 5.90 5.70 3.92
CA LYS A 35 6.02 4.65 4.92
C LYS A 35 4.68 3.92 5.01
N SER A 36 4.67 2.65 4.62
CA SER A 36 3.48 1.80 4.79
C SER A 36 3.15 1.60 6.26
N SER A 37 1.88 1.71 6.60
CA SER A 37 1.36 1.38 7.91
C SER A 37 -0.05 0.82 7.77
N VAL A 38 -0.32 -0.30 8.38
CA VAL A 38 -1.67 -0.86 8.45
C VAL A 38 -2.56 -0.15 9.48
N GLY A 39 -2.00 0.77 10.26
CA GLY A 39 -2.77 1.55 11.25
C GLY A 39 -3.60 0.66 12.17
N ASN A 40 -4.88 0.97 12.29
CA ASN A 40 -5.81 0.22 13.13
C ASN A 40 -6.18 -1.17 12.57
N LEU A 41 -5.90 -1.47 11.30
CA LEU A 41 -6.18 -2.78 10.69
C LEU A 41 -5.44 -3.92 11.39
N LYS A 42 -4.31 -3.64 12.05
CA LYS A 42 -3.59 -4.62 12.88
C LYS A 42 -4.44 -5.24 13.99
N ASN A 43 -5.51 -4.54 14.42
CA ASN A 43 -6.41 -4.97 15.49
C ASN A 43 -7.62 -5.78 14.95
N TRP A 44 -7.72 -5.99 13.65
CA TRP A 44 -8.83 -6.69 13.00
C TRP A 44 -8.62 -8.22 12.94
N GLY A 45 -7.52 -8.72 13.52
CA GLY A 45 -7.20 -10.15 13.52
C GLY A 45 -6.72 -10.67 12.16
N LEU A 46 -6.24 -9.77 11.29
CA LEU A 46 -5.68 -10.09 9.99
C LEU A 46 -4.27 -10.68 10.15
N ASP A 47 -3.95 -11.69 9.36
CA ASP A 47 -2.58 -12.17 9.24
C ASP A 47 -1.75 -11.16 8.45
N LEU A 48 -0.61 -10.79 9.01
CA LEU A 48 0.25 -9.75 8.46
C LEU A 48 1.66 -10.29 8.20
N ASN A 49 2.22 -9.90 7.05
CA ASN A 49 3.65 -9.96 6.80
C ASN A 49 4.22 -8.55 6.90
N ARG A 50 4.92 -8.24 8.02
CA ARG A 50 5.39 -6.89 8.37
C ARG A 50 4.23 -5.89 8.44
N HIS A 51 4.03 -5.11 7.37
CA HIS A 51 2.99 -4.08 7.27
C HIS A 51 2.02 -4.35 6.11
N LYS A 52 1.95 -5.60 5.63
CA LYS A 52 1.08 -5.99 4.52
C LYS A 52 0.15 -7.11 4.96
N ILE A 53 -1.08 -7.07 4.49
CA ILE A 53 -2.11 -8.08 4.75
C ILE A 53 -1.81 -9.30 3.90
N ILE A 54 -1.66 -10.46 4.52
CA ILE A 54 -1.48 -11.73 3.80
C ILE A 54 -2.79 -12.09 3.12
N VAL A 55 -2.72 -12.40 1.82
CA VAL A 55 -3.86 -12.83 1.01
C VAL A 55 -3.55 -14.09 0.23
N ASN A 56 -4.61 -14.83 -0.13
CA ASN A 56 -4.53 -15.97 -1.03
C ASN A 56 -4.67 -15.55 -2.51
N SER A 57 -4.74 -16.52 -3.43
CA SER A 57 -4.90 -16.26 -4.87
C SER A 57 -6.24 -15.61 -5.26
N LYS A 58 -7.20 -15.56 -4.36
CA LYS A 58 -8.47 -14.84 -4.53
C LYS A 58 -8.42 -13.41 -4.00
N GLN A 59 -7.27 -12.96 -3.51
CA GLN A 59 -7.05 -11.70 -2.79
C GLN A 59 -7.79 -11.64 -1.43
N GLU A 60 -8.16 -12.77 -0.88
CA GLU A 60 -8.90 -12.93 0.36
C GLU A 60 -7.92 -13.01 1.53
N SER A 61 -8.18 -12.27 2.60
CA SER A 61 -7.37 -12.27 3.81
C SER A 61 -7.69 -13.48 4.72
N SER A 62 -7.02 -13.58 5.87
CA SER A 62 -7.35 -14.56 6.91
C SER A 62 -8.72 -14.35 7.56
N GLN A 63 -9.34 -13.18 7.37
CA GLN A 63 -10.69 -12.88 7.84
C GLN A 63 -11.69 -12.93 6.68
N ALA A 64 -12.70 -13.76 6.81
CA ALA A 64 -13.73 -13.94 5.79
C ALA A 64 -14.42 -12.62 5.44
N GLY A 65 -14.61 -12.36 4.15
CA GLY A 65 -15.23 -11.13 3.64
C GLY A 65 -14.30 -9.93 3.58
N ILE A 66 -13.02 -10.08 3.96
CA ILE A 66 -12.01 -9.03 3.83
C ILE A 66 -11.01 -9.40 2.74
N TYR A 67 -10.87 -8.52 1.76
CA TYR A 67 -9.98 -8.64 0.61
C TYR A 67 -8.96 -7.51 0.63
N ALA A 68 -7.74 -7.76 0.15
CA ALA A 68 -6.73 -6.73 0.03
C ALA A 68 -5.99 -6.83 -1.30
N ILE A 69 -5.72 -5.68 -1.93
CA ILE A 69 -5.04 -5.55 -3.21
C ILE A 69 -4.00 -4.43 -3.17
N GLY A 70 -3.14 -4.37 -4.17
CA GLY A 70 -2.11 -3.34 -4.28
C GLY A 70 -1.02 -3.47 -3.22
N ASP A 71 -0.36 -2.38 -2.91
CA ASP A 71 0.84 -2.38 -2.06
C ASP A 71 0.57 -2.75 -0.59
N CYS A 72 -0.69 -2.72 -0.16
CA CYS A 72 -1.07 -3.12 1.20
C CYS A 72 -1.22 -4.63 1.39
N CYS A 73 -1.25 -5.43 0.31
CA CYS A 73 -1.34 -6.88 0.41
C CYS A 73 -0.01 -7.59 0.14
N TYR A 74 0.07 -8.84 0.59
CA TYR A 74 1.21 -9.72 0.41
C TYR A 74 0.78 -11.14 0.04
N TYR A 75 1.41 -11.69 -0.97
CA TYR A 75 1.44 -13.11 -1.32
C TYR A 75 2.79 -13.44 -1.94
N ASP A 76 3.16 -14.71 -2.01
CA ASP A 76 4.45 -15.12 -2.57
C ASP A 76 4.56 -14.74 -4.05
N GLY A 77 5.69 -14.15 -4.44
CA GLY A 77 5.94 -13.65 -5.80
C GLY A 77 5.31 -12.29 -6.11
N LYS A 78 4.69 -11.59 -5.13
CA LYS A 78 4.12 -10.26 -5.34
C LYS A 78 5.18 -9.22 -5.70
N ILE A 79 4.85 -8.40 -6.70
CA ILE A 79 5.62 -7.21 -7.09
C ILE A 79 4.78 -5.96 -6.81
N ASP A 80 5.36 -4.98 -6.10
CA ASP A 80 4.69 -3.72 -5.74
C ASP A 80 4.71 -2.75 -6.93
N LEU A 81 3.70 -2.87 -7.79
CA LEU A 81 3.48 -2.00 -8.94
C LEU A 81 2.00 -1.62 -9.03
N ILE A 82 1.70 -0.42 -9.52
CA ILE A 82 0.33 0.02 -9.79
C ILE A 82 -0.39 -0.97 -10.72
N ALA A 83 0.30 -1.44 -11.76
CA ALA A 83 -0.25 -2.42 -12.71
C ALA A 83 -0.64 -3.74 -12.04
N THR A 84 0.16 -4.21 -11.07
CA THR A 84 -0.15 -5.41 -10.27
C THR A 84 -1.44 -5.19 -9.48
N GLY A 85 -1.56 -4.07 -8.77
CA GLY A 85 -2.77 -3.76 -8.00
C GLY A 85 -4.03 -3.63 -8.87
N LEU A 86 -3.91 -3.04 -10.06
CA LEU A 86 -5.02 -2.98 -11.01
C LEU A 86 -5.42 -4.38 -11.53
N GLY A 87 -4.45 -5.28 -11.73
CA GLY A 87 -4.73 -6.68 -12.12
C GLY A 87 -5.36 -7.51 -11.00
N GLU A 88 -5.06 -7.20 -9.74
CA GLU A 88 -5.63 -7.86 -8.56
C GLU A 88 -7.09 -7.47 -8.31
N ALA A 89 -7.48 -6.23 -8.67
CA ALA A 89 -8.79 -5.68 -8.39
C ALA A 89 -9.96 -6.54 -8.95
N PRO A 90 -9.98 -6.95 -10.21
CA PRO A 90 -11.06 -7.80 -10.72
C PRO A 90 -11.11 -9.16 -10.03
N THR A 91 -9.96 -9.73 -9.65
CA THR A 91 -9.91 -10.99 -8.88
C THR A 91 -10.58 -10.82 -7.52
N ALA A 92 -10.21 -9.77 -6.77
CA ALA A 92 -10.80 -9.49 -5.47
C ALA A 92 -12.31 -9.25 -5.55
N VAL A 93 -12.75 -8.38 -6.47
CA VAL A 93 -14.16 -8.00 -6.61
C VAL A 93 -15.03 -9.20 -7.00
N ASN A 94 -14.63 -9.99 -7.99
CA ASN A 94 -15.44 -11.13 -8.41
C ASN A 94 -15.51 -12.22 -7.34
N ASN A 95 -14.43 -12.45 -6.59
CA ASN A 95 -14.46 -13.38 -5.46
C ASN A 95 -15.30 -12.85 -4.28
N ALA A 96 -15.28 -11.53 -4.03
CA ALA A 96 -16.14 -10.91 -3.02
C ALA A 96 -17.63 -11.02 -3.39
N ILE A 97 -17.98 -10.80 -4.65
CA ILE A 97 -19.35 -10.99 -5.15
C ILE A 97 -19.80 -12.44 -4.96
N ASN A 98 -18.97 -13.40 -5.36
CA ASN A 98 -19.29 -14.82 -5.19
C ASN A 98 -19.39 -15.24 -3.70
N TYR A 99 -18.61 -14.60 -2.82
CA TYR A 99 -18.75 -14.81 -1.37
C TYR A 99 -20.11 -14.34 -0.83
N ILE A 100 -20.62 -13.21 -1.34
CA ILE A 100 -21.93 -12.66 -0.95
C ILE A 100 -23.08 -13.47 -1.58
N ASP A 101 -22.93 -13.83 -2.85
CA ASP A 101 -23.92 -14.57 -3.64
C ASP A 101 -23.23 -15.73 -4.37
N PRO A 102 -23.23 -16.95 -3.79
CA PRO A 102 -22.57 -18.13 -4.37
C PRO A 102 -23.10 -18.58 -5.74
N GLU A 103 -24.28 -18.12 -6.15
CA GLU A 103 -24.83 -18.41 -7.48
C GLU A 103 -24.16 -17.59 -8.59
N GLN A 104 -23.49 -16.48 -8.22
CA GLN A 104 -22.73 -15.65 -9.15
C GLN A 104 -21.43 -16.34 -9.53
N LYS A 105 -21.12 -16.36 -10.83
CA LYS A 105 -19.84 -16.90 -11.32
C LYS A 105 -18.72 -15.90 -11.04
N VAL A 106 -17.60 -16.40 -10.52
CA VAL A 106 -16.38 -15.60 -10.31
C VAL A 106 -15.84 -15.03 -11.63
N GLN A 107 -15.85 -15.87 -12.70
CA GLN A 107 -15.40 -15.44 -14.02
C GLN A 107 -16.50 -14.61 -14.71
N PRO A 108 -16.25 -13.32 -14.99
CA PRO A 108 -17.20 -12.50 -15.76
C PRO A 108 -17.34 -13.02 -17.19
N LYS A 109 -18.47 -12.70 -17.82
CA LYS A 109 -18.69 -13.02 -19.24
C LYS A 109 -17.70 -12.25 -20.11
N HIS A 110 -17.24 -12.86 -21.19
CA HIS A 110 -16.48 -12.15 -22.21
C HIS A 110 -17.37 -11.13 -22.93
N SER A 111 -16.77 -9.99 -23.34
CA SER A 111 -17.47 -8.93 -24.08
C SER A 111 -18.12 -9.42 -25.40
N THR A 112 -17.61 -10.52 -25.96
CA THR A 112 -18.17 -11.20 -27.14
C THR A 112 -19.35 -12.11 -26.84
N SER A 113 -19.73 -12.30 -25.57
CA SER A 113 -20.79 -13.17 -25.09
C SER A 113 -21.99 -12.39 -24.51
N LEU A 114 -22.04 -11.09 -24.80
CA LEU A 114 -23.14 -10.19 -24.45
C LEU A 114 -24.27 -10.30 -25.45
#